data_6f5afb276f8eab08b3a9a36d1cb54440
#
_entry.id   6f5afb276f8eab08b3a9a36d1cb54440
#
_cell.length_a   1.000
_cell.length_b   1.000
_cell.length_c   1.000
_cell.angle_alpha   90.00
_cell.angle_beta   90.00
_cell.angle_gamma   90.00
#
_symmetry.space_group_name_H-M   'P 1'
#
loop_
_entity.id
_entity.type
_entity.pdbx_description
1 polymer ?
#
loop_
_entity_poly.entity_id
_entity_poly.type
_entity_poly.pdbx_seq_one_letter_code
_entity_poly.pdbx_strand_id
1 'polypeptide(L)'
;TEYLEKAGLLPYLEKLGFNVAAYGCTTCIGNAGDLAPEINETIAKNDLVCAAVLSGNRNFEARIHPNLKANFLASPPLVVAYAIAGNVMVDLMTQPVGRGKDGREVYLGDLWPTSDEVHKLMKYAMNGEAFEKNYAKVAKKPGKLWEAIEGVDGQVYDWPKSTYIARPPFFDAFEMQPAAESGRHAIRGARIMALFGDSITTDHISPAGSIKADSPAGTWLQEHQVSKQDFNSYGARRGHHEVMMRGTFANIRIRNEMVPGVEGGMSQIGRAHV
;
A
#
# COMPACT_ATOMS: atom_id res chain seq x y z
N THR A 1 19.97 1.24 3.53
CA THR A 1 20.69 -0.01 3.77
C THR A 1 22.18 0.24 4.04
N GLU A 2 22.90 0.95 3.16
CA GLU A 2 24.36 1.16 3.24
C GLU A 2 24.82 1.72 4.61
N TYR A 3 24.15 2.69 5.19
CA TYR A 3 24.54 3.23 6.51
C TYR A 3 24.22 2.27 7.66
N LEU A 4 23.19 1.45 7.57
CA LEU A 4 22.90 0.41 8.57
C LEU A 4 23.97 -0.70 8.54
N GLU A 5 24.43 -1.02 7.33
CA GLU A 5 25.54 -1.95 7.12
C GLU A 5 26.86 -1.39 7.71
N LYS A 6 27.20 -0.16 7.36
CA LYS A 6 28.39 0.54 7.89
C LYS A 6 28.33 0.75 9.42
N ALA A 7 27.14 0.94 9.96
CA ALA A 7 26.92 1.03 11.41
C ALA A 7 26.95 -0.36 12.11
N GLY A 8 27.00 -1.45 11.34
CA GLY A 8 27.02 -2.81 11.88
C GLY A 8 25.67 -3.29 12.43
N LEU A 9 24.56 -2.64 12.08
CA LEU A 9 23.22 -2.93 12.63
C LEU A 9 22.49 -4.02 11.83
N LEU A 10 22.72 -4.13 10.52
CA LEU A 10 22.05 -5.10 9.66
C LEU A 10 22.16 -6.55 10.15
N PRO A 11 23.35 -7.08 10.54
CA PRO A 11 23.46 -8.46 10.96
C PRO A 11 22.63 -8.81 12.21
N TYR A 12 22.37 -7.84 13.07
CA TYR A 12 21.50 -8.05 14.25
C TYR A 12 20.03 -8.12 13.85
N LEU A 13 19.58 -7.25 12.94
CA LEU A 13 18.23 -7.28 12.40
C LEU A 13 17.96 -8.59 11.65
N GLU A 14 18.90 -9.05 10.82
CA GLU A 14 18.79 -10.31 10.08
C GLU A 14 18.69 -11.52 11.02
N LYS A 15 19.46 -11.54 12.12
CA LYS A 15 19.38 -12.60 13.15
C LYS A 15 18.01 -12.63 13.85
N LEU A 16 17.31 -11.50 13.92
CA LEU A 16 15.95 -11.39 14.43
C LEU A 16 14.89 -11.69 13.36
N GLY A 17 15.28 -12.01 12.13
CA GLY A 17 14.38 -12.29 11.03
C GLY A 17 13.89 -11.05 10.28
N PHE A 18 14.45 -9.86 10.55
CA PHE A 18 14.11 -8.64 9.85
C PHE A 18 15.06 -8.40 8.68
N ASN A 19 14.56 -8.59 7.48
CA ASN A 19 15.33 -8.42 6.26
C ASN A 19 14.78 -7.24 5.46
N VAL A 20 15.62 -6.66 4.60
CA VAL A 20 15.17 -5.65 3.64
C VAL A 20 14.33 -6.32 2.57
N ALA A 21 13.02 -6.13 2.62
CA ALA A 21 12.09 -6.70 1.66
C ALA A 21 11.92 -5.81 0.41
N ALA A 22 11.83 -4.49 0.60
CA ALA A 22 11.62 -3.54 -0.49
C ALA A 22 12.01 -2.12 -0.08
N TYR A 23 12.06 -1.23 -1.06
CA TYR A 23 12.23 0.21 -0.88
C TYR A 23 11.01 0.97 -1.40
N GLY A 24 10.72 2.12 -0.80
CA GLY A 24 9.66 3.01 -1.24
C GLY A 24 8.31 2.75 -0.57
N CYS A 25 7.24 3.03 -1.26
CA CYS A 25 5.87 3.02 -0.74
C CYS A 25 5.23 1.63 -0.75
N THR A 26 5.86 0.63 -0.16
CA THR A 26 5.36 -0.76 -0.20
C THR A 26 4.01 -0.89 0.52
N THR A 27 3.94 -0.54 1.80
CA THR A 27 2.69 -0.62 2.57
C THR A 27 1.75 0.54 2.26
N CYS A 28 2.28 1.72 2.00
CA CYS A 28 1.49 2.92 1.73
C CYS A 28 0.53 2.78 0.53
N ILE A 29 0.91 2.00 -0.48
CA ILE A 29 0.11 1.77 -1.69
C ILE A 29 -0.54 0.38 -1.74
N GLY A 30 -0.42 -0.42 -0.68
CA GLY A 30 -0.97 -1.77 -0.66
C GLY A 30 -0.16 -2.80 -1.47
N ASN A 31 1.13 -2.56 -1.66
CA ASN A 31 2.04 -3.46 -2.37
C ASN A 31 2.95 -4.26 -1.42
N ALA A 32 2.52 -4.45 -0.17
CA ALA A 32 3.26 -5.25 0.80
C ALA A 32 3.30 -6.75 0.43
N GLY A 33 2.46 -7.16 -0.50
CA GLY A 33 2.25 -8.55 -0.85
C GLY A 33 1.18 -9.22 0.02
N ASP A 34 0.91 -10.47 -0.30
CA ASP A 34 -0.02 -11.31 0.47
C ASP A 34 0.74 -12.11 1.52
N LEU A 35 0.03 -12.58 2.53
CA LEU A 35 0.56 -13.56 3.47
C LEU A 35 0.64 -14.94 2.80
N ALA A 36 1.47 -15.83 3.34
CA ALA A 36 1.47 -17.22 2.89
C ALA A 36 0.04 -17.81 2.99
N PRO A 37 -0.38 -18.65 2.03
CA PRO A 37 -1.75 -19.18 1.98
C PRO A 37 -2.19 -19.83 3.30
N GLU A 38 -1.30 -20.58 3.95
CA GLU A 38 -1.56 -21.26 5.21
C GLU A 38 -1.83 -20.28 6.37
N ILE A 39 -1.17 -19.13 6.35
CA ILE A 39 -1.37 -18.08 7.34
C ILE A 39 -2.73 -17.40 7.10
N ASN A 40 -3.04 -17.05 5.85
CA ASN A 40 -4.33 -16.48 5.47
C ASN A 40 -5.49 -17.40 5.86
N GLU A 41 -5.37 -18.69 5.54
CA GLU A 41 -6.38 -19.70 5.90
C GLU A 41 -6.55 -19.81 7.42
N THR A 42 -5.44 -19.85 8.15
CA THR A 42 -5.46 -19.93 9.62
C THR A 42 -6.14 -18.74 10.25
N ILE A 43 -5.84 -17.52 9.79
CA ILE A 43 -6.46 -16.29 10.27
C ILE A 43 -7.97 -16.31 10.00
N ALA A 44 -8.36 -16.64 8.77
CA ALA A 44 -9.77 -16.63 8.36
C ALA A 44 -10.58 -17.73 9.08
N LYS A 45 -10.05 -18.96 9.15
CA LYS A 45 -10.73 -20.11 9.76
C LYS A 45 -10.96 -19.96 11.26
N ASN A 46 -10.02 -19.33 11.96
CA ASN A 46 -10.08 -19.18 13.42
C ASN A 46 -10.53 -17.77 13.84
N ASP A 47 -10.90 -16.92 12.91
CA ASP A 47 -11.30 -15.53 13.14
C ASP A 47 -10.29 -14.73 13.99
N LEU A 48 -9.00 -14.93 13.74
CA LEU A 48 -7.94 -14.34 14.55
C LEU A 48 -7.89 -12.82 14.41
N VAL A 49 -7.61 -12.15 15.53
CA VAL A 49 -7.34 -10.71 15.54
C VAL A 49 -5.84 -10.51 15.34
N CYS A 50 -5.45 -10.29 14.10
CA CYS A 50 -4.07 -9.94 13.75
C CYS A 50 -3.94 -8.42 13.67
N ALA A 51 -2.78 -7.92 14.11
CA ALA A 51 -2.49 -6.50 14.16
C ALA A 51 -1.22 -6.16 13.37
N ALA A 52 -1.16 -4.92 12.84
CA ALA A 52 0.06 -4.31 12.33
C ALA A 52 0.48 -3.14 13.21
N VAL A 53 1.78 -3.00 13.43
CA VAL A 53 2.40 -1.82 14.05
C VAL A 53 3.32 -1.18 13.03
N LEU A 54 3.09 0.09 12.68
CA LEU A 54 3.80 0.76 11.60
C LEU A 54 4.06 2.23 11.92
N SER A 55 5.06 2.81 11.28
CA SER A 55 5.42 4.23 11.45
C SER A 55 4.88 5.15 10.37
N GLY A 56 4.23 4.61 9.34
CA GLY A 56 3.56 5.37 8.30
C GLY A 56 2.06 5.32 8.48
N ASN A 57 1.40 6.49 8.49
CA ASN A 57 -0.01 6.60 8.87
C ASN A 57 -1.00 6.63 7.69
N ARG A 58 -0.52 6.57 6.47
CA ARG A 58 -1.38 6.71 5.33
C ARG A 58 -2.03 5.38 4.98
N ASN A 59 -3.35 5.30 5.16
CA ASN A 59 -4.15 4.20 4.63
C ASN A 59 -4.00 2.88 5.39
N PHE A 60 -4.30 2.88 6.65
CA PHE A 60 -4.27 1.68 7.47
C PHE A 60 -5.21 0.58 6.99
N GLU A 61 -6.48 0.93 6.84
CA GLU A 61 -7.52 -0.06 6.64
C GLU A 61 -7.42 -0.70 5.26
N ALA A 62 -7.40 -2.01 5.24
CA ALA A 62 -7.33 -2.88 4.07
C ALA A 62 -6.12 -2.68 3.14
N ARG A 63 -5.34 -1.60 3.29
CA ARG A 63 -4.15 -1.37 2.47
C ARG A 63 -2.92 -2.10 2.93
N ILE A 64 -2.76 -2.28 4.24
CA ILE A 64 -1.66 -3.07 4.78
C ILE A 64 -1.91 -4.53 4.44
N HIS A 65 -3.03 -5.05 4.90
CA HIS A 65 -3.51 -6.37 4.52
C HIS A 65 -5.00 -6.51 4.87
N PRO A 66 -5.83 -7.11 4.01
CA PRO A 66 -7.28 -7.21 4.26
C PRO A 66 -7.66 -8.04 5.49
N ASN A 67 -6.82 -8.99 5.89
CA ASN A 67 -7.07 -9.85 7.05
C ASN A 67 -6.65 -9.23 8.39
N LEU A 68 -6.09 -8.02 8.40
CA LEU A 68 -5.76 -7.33 9.65
C LEU A 68 -6.98 -6.60 10.20
N LYS A 69 -7.28 -6.84 11.47
CA LYS A 69 -8.40 -6.21 12.17
C LYS A 69 -7.99 -5.01 13.01
N ALA A 70 -6.69 -4.84 13.29
CA ALA A 70 -6.17 -3.75 14.09
C ALA A 70 -4.87 -3.19 13.49
N ASN A 71 -4.73 -1.87 13.49
CA ASN A 71 -3.56 -1.19 13.00
C ASN A 71 -3.15 -0.12 13.99
N PHE A 72 -1.86 -0.09 14.34
CA PHE A 72 -1.31 0.83 15.32
C PHE A 72 -0.21 1.68 14.69
N LEU A 73 -0.31 2.99 14.88
CA LEU A 73 0.73 3.93 14.49
C LEU A 73 1.69 4.13 15.66
N ALA A 74 2.96 3.90 15.42
CA ALA A 74 4.00 4.10 16.42
C ALA A 74 5.24 4.76 15.78
N SER A 75 6.13 5.31 16.61
CA SER A 75 7.43 5.77 16.14
C SER A 75 8.27 4.61 15.62
N PRO A 76 9.23 4.83 14.68
CA PRO A 76 10.08 3.76 14.18
C PRO A 76 10.76 2.92 15.27
N PRO A 77 11.30 3.49 16.37
CA PRO A 77 11.86 2.69 17.45
C PRO A 77 10.84 1.78 18.14
N LEU A 78 9.60 2.26 18.34
CA LEU A 78 8.54 1.45 18.94
C LEU A 78 8.06 0.35 18.01
N VAL A 79 8.05 0.59 16.70
CA VAL A 79 7.75 -0.47 15.71
C VAL A 79 8.74 -1.61 15.86
N VAL A 80 10.03 -1.31 16.01
CA VAL A 80 11.08 -2.33 16.24
C VAL A 80 10.87 -3.03 17.59
N ALA A 81 10.53 -2.30 18.65
CA ALA A 81 10.29 -2.87 19.98
C ALA A 81 9.12 -3.86 19.97
N TYR A 82 7.97 -3.50 19.36
CA TYR A 82 6.83 -4.40 19.20
C TYR A 82 7.11 -5.58 18.28
N ALA A 83 7.94 -5.39 17.28
CA ALA A 83 8.37 -6.49 16.41
C ALA A 83 9.20 -7.52 17.18
N ILE A 84 10.05 -7.08 18.11
CA ILE A 84 10.81 -7.96 19.01
C ILE A 84 9.87 -8.65 20.01
N ALA A 85 8.94 -7.90 20.61
CA ALA A 85 7.97 -8.45 21.56
C ALA A 85 7.00 -9.44 20.91
N GLY A 86 6.71 -9.30 19.61
CA GLY A 86 5.82 -10.17 18.85
C GLY A 86 4.34 -10.09 19.24
N ASN A 87 3.97 -9.19 20.13
CA ASN A 87 2.61 -9.04 20.64
C ASN A 87 2.33 -7.58 21.02
N VAL A 88 1.23 -7.02 20.53
CA VAL A 88 0.81 -5.64 20.82
C VAL A 88 0.19 -5.47 22.20
N MET A 89 -0.15 -6.57 22.88
CA MET A 89 -0.72 -6.53 24.22
C MET A 89 0.35 -6.43 25.33
N VAL A 90 1.64 -6.46 24.96
CA VAL A 90 2.73 -6.28 25.91
C VAL A 90 2.83 -4.81 26.32
N ASP A 91 2.76 -4.57 27.62
CA ASP A 91 3.08 -3.25 28.17
C ASP A 91 4.61 -3.10 28.21
N LEU A 92 5.14 -2.36 27.23
CA LEU A 92 6.58 -2.15 27.07
C LEU A 92 7.24 -1.42 28.26
N MET A 93 6.45 -0.80 29.14
CA MET A 93 6.96 -0.07 30.31
C MET A 93 7.20 -1.00 31.50
N THR A 94 6.46 -2.08 31.60
CA THR A 94 6.43 -2.91 32.81
C THR A 94 6.71 -4.39 32.54
N GLN A 95 6.53 -4.85 31.31
CA GLN A 95 6.70 -6.24 30.92
C GLN A 95 7.95 -6.45 30.07
N PRO A 96 8.57 -7.63 30.14
CA PRO A 96 9.72 -7.94 29.31
C PRO A 96 9.30 -8.06 27.83
N VAL A 97 10.15 -7.56 26.95
CA VAL A 97 9.99 -7.69 25.48
C VAL A 97 10.49 -9.04 24.97
N GLY A 98 11.19 -9.80 25.79
CA GLY A 98 11.70 -11.10 25.43
C GLY A 98 12.64 -11.67 26.48
N ARG A 99 13.33 -12.76 26.12
CA ARG A 99 14.35 -13.39 26.98
C ARG A 99 15.67 -13.54 26.24
N GLY A 100 16.74 -13.22 26.92
CA GLY A 100 18.10 -13.43 26.45
C GLY A 100 18.46 -14.92 26.36
N LYS A 101 19.61 -15.23 25.76
CA LYS A 101 20.11 -16.61 25.64
C LYS A 101 20.39 -17.27 26.98
N ASP A 102 20.68 -16.45 27.99
CA ASP A 102 20.91 -16.85 29.40
C ASP A 102 19.60 -17.06 30.18
N GLY A 103 18.45 -16.89 29.53
CA GLY A 103 17.12 -16.98 30.11
C GLY A 103 16.68 -15.73 30.88
N ARG A 104 17.51 -14.71 30.98
CA ARG A 104 17.21 -13.43 31.65
C ARG A 104 16.12 -12.69 30.87
N GLU A 105 15.17 -12.12 31.57
CA GLU A 105 14.18 -11.22 30.99
C GLU A 105 14.84 -9.93 30.50
N VAL A 106 14.43 -9.50 29.31
CA VAL A 106 14.92 -8.29 28.65
C VAL A 106 13.78 -7.29 28.56
N TYR A 107 13.98 -6.12 29.09
CA TYR A 107 13.01 -5.02 29.10
C TYR A 107 13.34 -3.99 28.03
N LEU A 108 12.37 -3.14 27.67
CA LEU A 108 12.61 -2.08 26.69
C LEU A 108 13.77 -1.16 27.09
N GLY A 109 13.90 -0.86 28.38
CA GLY A 109 15.00 -0.05 28.90
C GLY A 109 16.40 -0.64 28.66
N ASP A 110 16.51 -1.98 28.59
CA ASP A 110 17.78 -2.66 28.27
C ASP A 110 18.15 -2.52 26.78
N LEU A 111 17.15 -2.28 25.92
CA LEU A 111 17.32 -2.17 24.45
C LEU A 111 17.35 -0.73 23.96
N TRP A 112 16.82 0.21 24.76
CA TRP A 112 16.68 1.59 24.30
C TRP A 112 18.04 2.29 24.25
N PRO A 113 18.43 2.82 23.07
CA PRO A 113 19.74 3.42 22.94
C PRO A 113 19.84 4.75 23.68
N THR A 114 20.99 5.03 24.24
CA THR A 114 21.32 6.35 24.77
C THR A 114 21.53 7.38 23.65
N SER A 115 21.36 8.65 23.95
CA SER A 115 21.65 9.73 23.01
C SER A 115 23.09 9.70 22.49
N ASP A 116 24.05 9.32 23.32
CA ASP A 116 25.47 9.19 22.95
C ASP A 116 25.68 8.05 21.94
N GLU A 117 25.04 6.92 22.13
CA GLU A 117 25.10 5.80 21.17
C GLU A 117 24.50 6.21 19.83
N VAL A 118 23.35 6.88 19.83
CA VAL A 118 22.74 7.40 18.62
C VAL A 118 23.68 8.39 17.92
N HIS A 119 24.27 9.36 18.65
CA HIS A 119 25.21 10.32 18.07
C HIS A 119 26.44 9.66 17.47
N LYS A 120 26.99 8.64 18.11
CA LYS A 120 28.13 7.89 17.56
C LYS A 120 27.81 7.20 16.23
N LEU A 121 26.58 6.75 16.04
CA LEU A 121 26.14 6.09 14.81
C LEU A 121 25.71 7.08 13.73
N MET A 122 25.29 8.29 14.09
CA MET A 122 24.84 9.32 13.14
C MET A 122 25.90 9.68 12.09
N LYS A 123 27.19 9.56 12.41
CA LYS A 123 28.27 9.78 11.44
C LYS A 123 28.17 8.90 10.19
N TYR A 124 27.54 7.73 10.28
CA TYR A 124 27.33 6.83 9.15
C TYR A 124 26.11 7.22 8.30
N ALA A 125 25.12 7.87 8.93
CA ALA A 125 23.91 8.34 8.27
C ALA A 125 24.09 9.73 7.63
N MET A 126 24.81 10.62 8.32
CA MET A 126 25.05 12.00 7.89
C MET A 126 26.30 12.13 6.98
N ASN A 127 26.41 11.27 6.00
CA ASN A 127 27.54 11.24 5.07
C ASN A 127 27.10 11.64 3.66
N GLY A 128 27.52 12.84 3.19
CA GLY A 128 27.25 13.34 1.86
C GLY A 128 27.77 12.44 0.75
N GLU A 129 28.92 11.80 0.92
CA GLU A 129 29.50 10.89 -0.05
C GLU A 129 28.59 9.70 -0.39
N ALA A 130 27.89 9.16 0.60
CA ALA A 130 26.94 8.07 0.38
C ALA A 130 25.77 8.51 -0.50
N PHE A 131 25.30 9.74 -0.32
CA PHE A 131 24.27 10.33 -1.19
C PHE A 131 24.76 10.50 -2.63
N GLU A 132 25.87 11.18 -2.81
CA GLU A 132 26.46 11.42 -4.13
C GLU A 132 26.69 10.13 -4.90
N LYS A 133 27.31 9.14 -4.25
CA LYS A 133 27.58 7.83 -4.84
C LYS A 133 26.31 7.08 -5.25
N ASN A 134 25.28 7.09 -4.41
CA ASN A 134 24.03 6.37 -4.71
C ASN A 134 23.20 7.07 -5.79
N TYR A 135 23.08 8.40 -5.74
CA TYR A 135 22.38 9.14 -6.79
C TYR A 135 23.12 9.14 -8.11
N ALA A 136 24.46 9.21 -8.11
CA ALA A 136 25.23 9.10 -9.34
C ALA A 136 25.07 7.73 -10.04
N LYS A 137 24.82 6.66 -9.28
CA LYS A 137 24.55 5.34 -9.87
C LYS A 137 23.22 5.31 -10.65
N VAL A 138 22.19 5.98 -10.11
CA VAL A 138 20.86 6.03 -10.76
C VAL A 138 20.96 6.67 -12.15
N ALA A 139 21.73 7.77 -12.27
CA ALA A 139 21.91 8.46 -13.55
C ALA A 139 22.84 7.73 -14.53
N LYS A 140 23.88 7.07 -14.03
CA LYS A 140 24.95 6.48 -14.87
C LYS A 140 24.75 5.02 -15.22
N LYS A 141 23.97 4.27 -14.45
CA LYS A 141 23.72 2.84 -14.67
C LYS A 141 22.26 2.52 -14.33
N PRO A 142 21.33 2.84 -15.22
CA PRO A 142 19.90 2.68 -14.97
C PRO A 142 19.46 1.21 -14.81
N GLY A 143 20.29 0.26 -15.18
CA GLY A 143 19.99 -1.15 -15.09
C GLY A 143 19.38 -1.74 -16.37
N LYS A 144 19.59 -3.04 -16.57
CA LYS A 144 19.24 -3.74 -17.81
C LYS A 144 17.76 -3.62 -18.21
N LEU A 145 16.86 -3.64 -17.23
CA LEU A 145 15.43 -3.52 -17.51
C LEU A 145 15.06 -2.12 -18.02
N TRP A 146 15.71 -1.08 -17.49
CA TRP A 146 15.51 0.28 -17.96
C TRP A 146 16.12 0.49 -19.34
N GLU A 147 17.31 -0.06 -19.58
CA GLU A 147 18.00 0.00 -20.88
C GLU A 147 17.25 -0.76 -21.99
N ALA A 148 16.45 -1.75 -21.61
CA ALA A 148 15.62 -2.52 -22.53
C ALA A 148 14.31 -1.81 -22.92
N ILE A 149 13.97 -0.67 -22.31
CA ILE A 149 12.78 0.10 -22.66
C ILE A 149 13.08 0.88 -23.95
N GLU A 150 12.40 0.50 -25.04
CA GLU A 150 12.43 1.25 -26.28
C GLU A 150 11.63 2.54 -26.12
N GLY A 151 12.27 3.68 -26.41
CA GLY A 151 11.61 4.97 -26.43
C GLY A 151 10.68 5.08 -27.64
N VAL A 152 9.63 5.88 -27.50
CA VAL A 152 8.76 6.23 -28.63
C VAL A 152 9.05 7.66 -29.03
N ASP A 153 9.44 7.85 -30.29
CA ASP A 153 9.66 9.16 -30.87
C ASP A 153 8.36 9.71 -31.47
N GLY A 154 8.10 10.99 -31.28
CA GLY A 154 6.95 11.66 -31.88
C GLY A 154 6.19 12.54 -30.89
N GLN A 155 5.20 13.30 -31.40
CA GLN A 155 4.36 14.16 -30.58
C GLN A 155 3.13 13.44 -30.00
N VAL A 156 2.77 12.30 -30.56
CA VAL A 156 1.61 11.50 -30.15
C VAL A 156 2.08 10.11 -29.75
N TYR A 157 1.72 9.70 -28.53
CA TYR A 157 2.03 8.37 -28.05
C TYR A 157 1.10 7.34 -28.68
N ASP A 158 1.66 6.32 -29.29
CA ASP A 158 0.90 5.16 -29.78
C ASP A 158 0.66 4.20 -28.61
N TRP A 159 -0.61 4.07 -28.22
CA TRP A 159 -0.99 3.27 -27.06
C TRP A 159 -1.02 1.77 -27.39
N PRO A 160 -0.05 0.99 -26.94
CA PRO A 160 -0.04 -0.44 -27.17
C PRO A 160 -1.19 -1.11 -26.40
N LYS A 161 -1.63 -2.26 -26.89
CA LYS A 161 -2.57 -3.11 -26.14
C LYS A 161 -1.88 -3.62 -24.88
N SER A 162 -2.41 -3.27 -23.73
CA SER A 162 -1.88 -3.64 -22.42
C SER A 162 -3.02 -3.84 -21.42
N THR A 163 -2.85 -4.74 -20.47
CA THR A 163 -3.76 -4.89 -19.33
C THR A 163 -3.30 -4.08 -18.11
N TYR A 164 -2.20 -3.34 -18.21
CA TYR A 164 -1.68 -2.46 -17.15
C TYR A 164 -1.97 -0.98 -17.37
N ILE A 165 -1.88 -0.53 -18.60
CA ILE A 165 -2.07 0.87 -18.98
C ILE A 165 -2.94 0.91 -20.22
N ALA A 166 -4.00 1.72 -20.18
CA ALA A 166 -4.87 1.93 -21.33
C ALA A 166 -5.07 3.42 -21.59
N ARG A 167 -5.26 3.77 -22.85
CA ARG A 167 -5.65 5.14 -23.21
C ARG A 167 -6.92 5.50 -22.47
N PRO A 168 -6.93 6.58 -21.67
CA PRO A 168 -8.12 6.97 -20.93
C PRO A 168 -9.19 7.57 -21.87
N PRO A 169 -10.46 7.18 -21.73
CA PRO A 169 -11.52 7.69 -22.60
C PRO A 169 -11.95 9.14 -22.28
N PHE A 170 -11.44 9.70 -21.19
CA PHE A 170 -11.87 11.02 -20.69
C PHE A 170 -11.57 12.18 -21.64
N PHE A 171 -10.66 11.98 -22.57
CA PHE A 171 -10.23 13.00 -23.54
C PHE A 171 -10.68 12.70 -24.98
N ASP A 172 -11.54 11.71 -25.21
CA ASP A 172 -11.98 11.35 -26.56
C ASP A 172 -12.78 12.49 -27.24
N ALA A 173 -13.49 13.30 -26.44
CA ALA A 173 -14.22 14.48 -26.89
C ALA A 173 -13.56 15.80 -26.41
N PHE A 174 -12.26 15.79 -26.17
CA PHE A 174 -11.57 16.97 -25.67
C PHE A 174 -11.38 18.01 -26.79
N GLU A 175 -11.82 19.22 -26.51
CA GLU A 175 -11.67 20.37 -27.40
C GLU A 175 -10.69 21.37 -26.76
N MET A 176 -9.75 21.89 -27.58
CA MET A 176 -8.76 22.87 -27.11
C MET A 176 -9.39 24.25 -26.84
N GLN A 177 -10.54 24.53 -27.42
CA GLN A 177 -11.24 25.76 -27.15
C GLN A 177 -12.13 25.62 -25.91
N PRO A 178 -11.99 26.51 -24.92
CA PRO A 178 -12.88 26.51 -23.78
C PRO A 178 -14.33 26.74 -24.26
N ALA A 179 -15.28 26.03 -23.69
CA ALA A 179 -16.71 26.27 -23.93
C ALA A 179 -16.99 27.76 -23.74
N ALA A 180 -17.82 28.32 -24.66
CA ALA A 180 -18.15 29.74 -24.64
C ALA A 180 -18.53 30.21 -23.24
N GLU A 181 -18.20 31.45 -22.90
CA GLU A 181 -18.30 32.05 -21.54
C GLU A 181 -19.67 31.94 -20.86
N SER A 182 -20.72 31.72 -21.63
CA SER A 182 -22.07 31.43 -21.13
C SER A 182 -22.16 30.13 -20.29
N GLY A 183 -21.15 29.28 -20.35
CA GLY A 183 -21.07 28.00 -19.68
C GLY A 183 -20.23 27.99 -18.41
N ARG A 184 -19.93 29.12 -17.77
CA ARG A 184 -19.24 29.09 -16.47
C ARG A 184 -20.05 28.24 -15.48
N HIS A 185 -19.92 26.94 -15.69
CA HIS A 185 -19.82 25.87 -14.73
C HIS A 185 -20.86 25.80 -13.59
N ALA A 186 -21.96 26.51 -13.69
CA ALA A 186 -23.09 26.26 -12.79
C ALA A 186 -23.76 24.96 -13.21
N ILE A 187 -23.45 23.88 -12.52
CA ILE A 187 -24.17 22.61 -12.66
C ILE A 187 -25.63 22.87 -12.23
N ARG A 188 -26.59 22.77 -13.18
CA ARG A 188 -28.00 22.97 -12.90
C ARG A 188 -28.76 21.70 -13.17
N GLY A 189 -29.69 21.36 -12.27
CA GLY A 189 -30.58 20.20 -12.43
C GLY A 189 -29.89 18.84 -12.31
N ALA A 190 -28.63 18.79 -11.85
CA ALA A 190 -27.95 17.54 -11.62
C ALA A 190 -28.55 16.80 -10.41
N ARG A 191 -28.64 15.48 -10.52
CA ARG A 191 -29.07 14.61 -9.43
C ARG A 191 -27.85 14.18 -8.62
N ILE A 192 -28.00 14.05 -7.30
CA ILE A 192 -26.97 13.49 -6.42
C ILE A 192 -26.85 11.99 -6.73
N MET A 193 -25.69 11.56 -7.16
CA MET A 193 -25.38 10.15 -7.42
C MET A 193 -24.94 9.43 -6.15
N ALA A 194 -24.09 10.08 -5.34
CA ALA A 194 -23.58 9.54 -4.09
C ALA A 194 -23.34 10.67 -3.09
N LEU A 195 -23.59 10.39 -1.81
CA LEU A 195 -23.28 11.28 -0.71
C LEU A 195 -22.35 10.52 0.25
N PHE A 196 -21.18 11.07 0.49
CA PHE A 196 -20.18 10.46 1.36
C PHE A 196 -20.16 11.17 2.70
N GLY A 197 -20.12 10.40 3.78
CA GLY A 197 -19.98 10.89 5.15
C GLY A 197 -18.55 11.26 5.50
N ASP A 198 -18.35 11.64 6.74
CA ASP A 198 -17.04 11.95 7.29
C ASP A 198 -16.09 10.75 7.21
N SER A 199 -14.79 11.02 7.16
CA SER A 199 -13.72 10.03 7.12
C SER A 199 -13.68 9.15 5.85
N ILE A 200 -14.51 9.39 4.85
CA ILE A 200 -14.36 8.75 3.55
C ILE A 200 -13.20 9.39 2.80
N THR A 201 -12.30 8.54 2.32
CA THR A 201 -11.14 8.94 1.51
C THR A 201 -11.21 8.34 0.11
N THR A 202 -10.32 8.76 -0.76
CA THR A 202 -10.19 8.21 -2.10
C THR A 202 -9.97 6.69 -2.11
N ASP A 203 -9.44 6.12 -1.03
CA ASP A 203 -9.20 4.69 -0.91
C ASP A 203 -10.46 3.86 -0.68
N HIS A 204 -11.51 4.47 -0.17
CA HIS A 204 -12.81 3.85 -0.07
C HIS A 204 -13.50 3.78 -1.43
N ILE A 205 -13.19 4.72 -2.32
CA ILE A 205 -13.79 4.83 -3.65
C ILE A 205 -12.97 4.05 -4.67
N SER A 206 -11.65 4.31 -4.72
CA SER A 206 -10.72 3.73 -5.70
C SER A 206 -9.78 2.74 -4.99
N PRO A 207 -9.81 1.46 -5.34
CA PRO A 207 -9.04 0.45 -4.63
C PRO A 207 -7.55 0.52 -4.94
N ALA A 208 -6.73 0.00 -4.04
CA ALA A 208 -5.28 -0.12 -4.21
C ALA A 208 -4.74 -1.53 -3.96
N GLY A 209 -5.45 -2.33 -3.17
CA GLY A 209 -5.04 -3.67 -2.75
C GLY A 209 -5.16 -4.76 -3.82
N SER A 210 -5.13 -6.00 -3.37
CA SER A 210 -5.20 -7.20 -4.21
C SER A 210 -6.52 -7.32 -4.96
N ILE A 211 -6.47 -7.85 -6.18
CA ILE A 211 -7.64 -8.12 -7.01
C ILE A 211 -8.10 -9.56 -6.75
N LYS A 212 -9.33 -9.73 -6.27
CA LYS A 212 -9.92 -11.06 -6.08
C LYS A 212 -10.30 -11.67 -7.43
N ALA A 213 -10.14 -12.99 -7.57
CA ALA A 213 -10.40 -13.69 -8.83
C ALA A 213 -11.88 -13.66 -9.23
N ASP A 214 -12.77 -13.70 -8.25
CA ASP A 214 -14.22 -13.66 -8.39
C ASP A 214 -14.82 -12.24 -8.43
N SER A 215 -13.97 -11.22 -8.37
CA SER A 215 -14.41 -9.83 -8.51
C SER A 215 -14.63 -9.45 -9.97
N PRO A 216 -15.43 -8.41 -10.26
CA PRO A 216 -15.61 -7.92 -11.63
C PRO A 216 -14.29 -7.59 -12.35
N ALA A 217 -13.31 -7.06 -11.63
CA ALA A 217 -11.97 -6.80 -12.18
C ALA A 217 -11.19 -8.10 -12.42
N GLY A 218 -11.30 -9.08 -11.51
CA GLY A 218 -10.67 -10.38 -11.67
C GLY A 218 -11.23 -11.16 -12.85
N THR A 219 -12.54 -11.17 -13.02
CA THR A 219 -13.23 -11.75 -14.18
C THR A 219 -12.76 -11.10 -15.48
N TRP A 220 -12.72 -9.78 -15.53
CA TRP A 220 -12.24 -9.05 -16.69
C TRP A 220 -10.80 -9.41 -17.06
N LEU A 221 -9.90 -9.53 -16.06
CA LEU A 221 -8.51 -9.93 -16.29
C LEU A 221 -8.42 -11.36 -16.84
N GLN A 222 -9.21 -12.30 -16.33
CA GLN A 222 -9.26 -13.69 -16.83
C GLN A 222 -9.75 -13.74 -18.27
N GLU A 223 -10.78 -12.97 -18.62
CA GLU A 223 -11.29 -12.84 -19.99
C GLU A 223 -10.22 -12.28 -20.94
N HIS A 224 -9.27 -11.48 -20.41
CA HIS A 224 -8.12 -10.96 -21.14
C HIS A 224 -6.87 -11.85 -20.99
N GLN A 225 -7.04 -13.12 -20.62
CA GLN A 225 -5.97 -14.13 -20.55
C GLN A 225 -4.87 -13.83 -19.53
N VAL A 226 -5.15 -13.00 -18.52
CA VAL A 226 -4.25 -12.78 -17.40
C VAL A 226 -4.49 -13.86 -16.35
N SER A 227 -3.46 -14.63 -16.02
CA SER A 227 -3.56 -15.66 -14.98
C SER A 227 -3.66 -15.04 -13.58
N LYS A 228 -4.26 -15.75 -12.62
CA LYS A 228 -4.44 -15.24 -11.26
C LYS A 228 -3.12 -14.79 -10.60
N GLN A 229 -2.04 -15.53 -10.84
CA GLN A 229 -0.72 -15.20 -10.32
C GLN A 229 -0.15 -13.89 -10.87
N ASP A 230 -0.63 -13.43 -12.04
CA ASP A 230 -0.20 -12.23 -12.73
C ASP A 230 -1.17 -11.04 -12.53
N PHE A 231 -2.22 -11.22 -11.71
CA PHE A 231 -3.20 -10.15 -11.47
C PHE A 231 -2.56 -8.91 -10.88
N ASN A 232 -1.58 -9.11 -10.00
CA ASN A 232 -0.99 -8.01 -9.25
C ASN A 232 -2.05 -7.28 -8.39
N SER A 233 -1.91 -5.99 -8.19
CA SER A 233 -2.84 -5.19 -7.40
C SER A 233 -3.53 -4.11 -8.24
N TYR A 234 -4.63 -3.56 -7.73
CA TYR A 234 -5.25 -2.37 -8.30
C TYR A 234 -4.25 -1.21 -8.38
N GLY A 235 -3.38 -1.06 -7.37
CA GLY A 235 -2.33 -0.05 -7.37
C GLY A 235 -1.37 -0.19 -8.54
N ALA A 236 -0.97 -1.40 -8.89
CA ALA A 236 -0.11 -1.69 -10.03
C ALA A 236 -0.81 -1.45 -11.39
N ARG A 237 -2.13 -1.60 -11.44
CA ARG A 237 -2.96 -1.44 -12.66
C ARG A 237 -3.75 -0.12 -12.69
N ARG A 238 -3.41 0.83 -11.83
CA ARG A 238 -4.15 2.09 -11.72
C ARG A 238 -4.17 2.95 -13.00
N GLY A 239 -3.28 2.69 -13.93
CA GLY A 239 -3.29 3.28 -15.27
C GLY A 239 -4.27 2.64 -16.25
N HIS A 240 -5.04 1.63 -15.83
CA HIS A 240 -6.00 0.93 -16.66
C HIS A 240 -7.44 1.16 -16.16
N HIS A 241 -8.16 2.05 -16.81
CA HIS A 241 -9.49 2.46 -16.37
C HIS A 241 -10.50 1.31 -16.31
N GLU A 242 -10.44 0.34 -17.23
CA GLU A 242 -11.32 -0.83 -17.23
C GLU A 242 -11.16 -1.71 -15.98
N VAL A 243 -9.93 -1.84 -15.48
CA VAL A 243 -9.67 -2.57 -14.23
C VAL A 243 -10.11 -1.74 -13.03
N MET A 244 -9.76 -0.44 -13.03
CA MET A 244 -10.01 0.43 -11.89
C MET A 244 -11.51 0.68 -11.65
N MET A 245 -12.29 0.92 -12.70
CA MET A 245 -13.73 1.14 -12.54
C MET A 245 -14.48 -0.10 -12.03
N ARG A 246 -13.96 -1.30 -12.34
CA ARG A 246 -14.52 -2.56 -11.82
C ARG A 246 -14.15 -2.84 -10.36
N GLY A 247 -13.24 -2.05 -9.80
CA GLY A 247 -12.87 -2.05 -8.39
C GLY A 247 -13.44 -0.88 -7.60
N THR A 248 -14.24 -0.02 -8.22
CA THR A 248 -14.86 1.11 -7.52
C THR A 248 -15.72 0.59 -6.36
N PHE A 249 -15.52 1.16 -5.16
CA PHE A 249 -16.15 0.73 -3.90
C PHE A 249 -15.83 -0.72 -3.48
N ALA A 250 -14.77 -1.32 -3.97
CA ALA A 250 -14.33 -2.66 -3.53
C ALA A 250 -13.69 -2.66 -2.13
N ASN A 251 -13.62 -1.53 -1.43
CA ASN A 251 -13.15 -1.46 -0.05
C ASN A 251 -14.05 -2.30 0.86
N ILE A 252 -13.45 -3.22 1.62
CA ILE A 252 -14.17 -4.18 2.47
C ILE A 252 -14.78 -3.55 3.73
N ARG A 253 -14.41 -2.33 4.08
CA ARG A 253 -14.85 -1.61 5.27
C ARG A 253 -15.87 -0.50 4.98
N ILE A 254 -16.11 -0.19 3.71
CA ILE A 254 -17.12 0.79 3.36
C ILE A 254 -18.50 0.29 3.78
N ARG A 255 -19.32 1.19 4.29
CA ARG A 255 -20.71 0.90 4.66
C ARG A 255 -21.63 1.76 3.82
N ASN A 256 -22.61 1.13 3.25
CA ASN A 256 -23.66 1.82 2.49
C ASN A 256 -24.94 1.83 3.31
N GLU A 257 -25.42 3.01 3.70
CA GLU A 257 -26.63 3.16 4.50
C GLU A 257 -27.90 2.63 3.82
N MET A 258 -27.86 2.44 2.50
CA MET A 258 -28.94 1.77 1.76
C MET A 258 -29.02 0.25 2.05
N VAL A 259 -27.97 -0.34 2.60
CA VAL A 259 -27.89 -1.76 3.01
C VAL A 259 -27.37 -1.85 4.45
N PRO A 260 -28.17 -1.47 5.44
CA PRO A 260 -27.74 -1.43 6.84
C PRO A 260 -27.19 -2.78 7.32
N GLY A 261 -26.12 -2.74 8.11
CA GLY A 261 -25.51 -3.92 8.72
C GLY A 261 -24.58 -4.71 7.79
N VAL A 262 -24.39 -4.28 6.55
CA VAL A 262 -23.49 -4.92 5.58
C VAL A 262 -22.24 -4.07 5.39
N GLU A 263 -21.06 -4.67 5.53
CA GLU A 263 -19.79 -4.06 5.18
C GLU A 263 -19.36 -4.48 3.77
N GLY A 264 -18.56 -3.63 3.10
CA GLY A 264 -18.07 -3.82 1.74
C GLY A 264 -18.90 -3.09 0.68
N GLY A 265 -18.48 -3.21 -0.56
CA GLY A 265 -19.03 -2.50 -1.71
C GLY A 265 -20.41 -2.99 -2.17
N MET A 266 -21.30 -3.27 -1.26
CA MET A 266 -22.67 -3.71 -1.55
C MET A 266 -23.63 -2.54 -1.70
N SER A 267 -24.57 -2.65 -2.62
CA SER A 267 -25.63 -1.66 -2.84
C SER A 267 -26.93 -2.34 -3.22
N GLN A 268 -28.03 -1.64 -3.01
CA GLN A 268 -29.31 -2.02 -3.61
C GLN A 268 -29.43 -1.35 -4.98
N ILE A 269 -29.67 -2.16 -6.00
CA ILE A 269 -30.08 -1.64 -7.30
C ILE A 269 -31.55 -1.29 -7.19
N GLY A 270 -31.83 0.01 -7.06
CA GLY A 270 -33.21 0.50 -7.13
C GLY A 270 -33.83 0.08 -8.47
N ARG A 271 -35.13 -0.24 -8.51
CA ARG A 271 -35.84 -0.39 -9.76
C ARG A 271 -35.69 0.91 -10.51
N ALA A 272 -35.00 0.86 -11.63
CA ALA A 272 -35.08 1.94 -12.60
C ALA A 272 -36.56 2.05 -13.00
N HIS A 273 -37.23 3.12 -12.57
CA HIS A 273 -38.44 3.50 -13.22
C HIS A 273 -38.03 4.04 -14.60
N VAL A 274 -38.29 3.24 -15.61
CA VAL A 274 -38.24 3.64 -17.00
C VAL A 274 -39.27 4.74 -17.23
#